data_e01de71c0b6b4c0a6dcb8d7049c46b28
#
_entry.id   e01de71c0b6b4c0a6dcb8d7049c46b28
#
_cell.length_a   1.000
_cell.length_b   1.000
_cell.length_c   1.000
_cell.angle_alpha   90.00
_cell.angle_beta   90.00
_cell.angle_gamma   90.00
#
_symmetry.space_group_name_H-M   'P 1'
#
loop_
_entity.id
_entity.type
_entity.pdbx_description
1 polymer ?
#
loop_
_entity_poly.entity_id
_entity_poly.type
_entity_poly.pdbx_seq_one_letter_code
_entity_poly.pdbx_strand_id
1 'polypeptide(L)'
;MAVRSSPTSIGPTRGPSGIAPITSAPGHTSDPGPLLSANISQMKVVCIGGGLGAPTVMAGLRAHTEDITGLIAVTDSGRSTGKVRIALDVPAPGDIRNALGVLSEGDPVLRKLWGHRFETDKSEDLNGMAFGNLFLAALTQQEGSFLRAVEEASRLLGLRGRVLPVTLYNTHLCAKLRDGTVVETEVEVRRVGKAPIDRIYLRDEGVRAADGACEAIAAADLITIGPGSLYTTVCACLLVPDLARAVAEAKGLVVYVANSTTQPGQTDGMRLVDHVAAVRDYLGGSGLDVALLNDDPPPAHLRDHYAERGLVTLEPTDVEVAAIAALGVQPVRAAIIDKWTGPRELWNKVDTIRHDPARVADALVALLADRRPRLRALS
;
A
#
# COMPACT_ATOMS: atom_id res chain seq x y z
N MET A 1 11.15 -69.74 28.50
CA MET A 1 10.17 -69.94 29.55
C MET A 1 9.27 -68.72 29.58
N ALA A 2 8.02 -68.95 29.25
CA ALA A 2 6.96 -67.97 29.20
C ALA A 2 6.42 -67.66 30.60
N VAL A 3 5.96 -66.44 30.88
CA VAL A 3 4.74 -66.19 31.60
C VAL A 3 4.15 -64.84 31.14
N ARG A 4 2.92 -64.98 30.65
CA ARG A 4 1.96 -63.90 30.34
C ARG A 4 1.33 -63.38 31.63
N SER A 5 0.95 -62.12 31.68
CA SER A 5 -0.31 -61.68 32.32
C SER A 5 -0.80 -60.34 31.75
N SER A 6 -2.03 -60.36 31.31
CA SER A 6 -2.83 -59.31 30.69
C SER A 6 -3.67 -58.56 31.74
N PRO A 7 -4.55 -57.60 31.37
CA PRO A 7 -4.59 -56.23 31.92
C PRO A 7 -5.83 -55.99 32.78
N THR A 8 -5.79 -54.92 33.56
CA THR A 8 -6.98 -54.39 34.26
C THR A 8 -7.36 -53.04 33.70
N SER A 9 -8.58 -52.99 33.23
CA SER A 9 -9.31 -51.83 32.74
C SER A 9 -9.77 -50.93 33.91
N ILE A 10 -9.54 -49.61 33.80
CA ILE A 10 -10.27 -48.62 34.61
C ILE A 10 -10.86 -47.63 33.63
N GLY A 11 -12.19 -47.49 33.70
CA GLY A 11 -13.01 -46.64 32.82
C GLY A 11 -12.91 -45.15 33.11
N PRO A 12 -13.47 -44.29 32.23
CA PRO A 12 -13.24 -42.87 32.23
C PRO A 12 -14.15 -42.11 33.18
N THR A 13 -13.55 -41.21 33.97
CA THR A 13 -14.24 -40.17 34.75
C THR A 13 -14.61 -38.99 33.83
N ARG A 14 -15.89 -38.62 33.89
CA ARG A 14 -16.44 -37.43 33.22
C ARG A 14 -15.91 -36.15 33.89
N GLY A 15 -15.28 -35.23 33.11
CA GLY A 15 -15.03 -33.85 33.45
C GLY A 15 -15.89 -32.89 32.56
N PRO A 16 -16.11 -31.65 32.92
CA PRO A 16 -17.27 -30.85 32.51
C PRO A 16 -17.12 -30.19 31.12
N SER A 17 -18.30 -29.98 30.55
CA SER A 17 -18.66 -29.31 29.30
C SER A 17 -17.67 -28.28 28.76
N GLY A 18 -17.01 -28.62 27.65
CA GLY A 18 -16.27 -27.71 26.79
C GLY A 18 -17.08 -27.28 25.56
N ILE A 19 -16.91 -26.13 25.18
CA ILE A 19 -17.42 -25.42 23.99
C ILE A 19 -17.01 -26.21 22.75
N ALA A 20 -17.95 -26.53 21.87
CA ALA A 20 -17.72 -27.25 20.63
C ALA A 20 -16.94 -26.38 19.62
N PRO A 21 -15.99 -26.93 18.87
CA PRO A 21 -15.36 -26.21 17.77
C PRO A 21 -16.34 -26.05 16.62
N ILE A 22 -16.43 -24.83 16.09
CA ILE A 22 -17.18 -24.53 14.87
C ILE A 22 -16.42 -25.19 13.72
N THR A 23 -16.99 -26.26 13.19
CA THR A 23 -16.52 -26.90 11.96
C THR A 23 -16.75 -25.98 10.78
N SER A 24 -15.69 -25.66 10.05
CA SER A 24 -15.72 -24.97 8.76
C SER A 24 -16.63 -25.74 7.78
N ALA A 25 -17.73 -25.12 7.39
CA ALA A 25 -18.54 -25.56 6.26
C ALA A 25 -17.82 -25.31 4.93
N PRO A 26 -18.00 -26.19 3.92
CA PRO A 26 -17.37 -26.04 2.61
C PRO A 26 -17.94 -24.84 1.86
N GLY A 27 -17.07 -24.20 1.06
CA GLY A 27 -17.29 -22.97 0.32
C GLY A 27 -18.66 -22.80 -0.33
N HIS A 28 -19.39 -21.83 0.14
CA HIS A 28 -20.42 -21.17 -0.65
C HIS A 28 -19.76 -19.98 -1.37
N THR A 29 -19.51 -20.13 -2.66
CA THR A 29 -19.49 -19.02 -3.61
C THR A 29 -20.91 -18.51 -3.71
N SER A 30 -21.32 -17.64 -2.79
CA SER A 30 -22.55 -16.88 -2.93
C SER A 30 -22.29 -15.80 -3.97
N ASP A 31 -22.84 -16.01 -5.16
CA ASP A 31 -22.99 -14.98 -6.18
C ASP A 31 -23.66 -13.75 -5.51
N PRO A 32 -23.02 -12.58 -5.44
CA PRO A 32 -23.64 -11.40 -4.87
C PRO A 32 -24.82 -11.06 -5.76
N GLY A 33 -26.03 -11.12 -5.25
CA GLY A 33 -27.25 -10.88 -6.02
C GLY A 33 -27.20 -9.56 -6.81
N PRO A 34 -27.92 -9.41 -7.91
CA PRO A 34 -27.78 -8.34 -8.91
C PRO A 34 -27.90 -6.91 -8.35
N LEU A 35 -28.48 -6.69 -7.18
CA LEU A 35 -28.56 -5.38 -6.51
C LEU A 35 -27.27 -5.01 -5.77
N LEU A 36 -26.46 -5.98 -5.32
CA LEU A 36 -25.15 -5.74 -4.73
C LEU A 36 -24.11 -5.47 -5.83
N SER A 37 -24.17 -6.20 -6.94
CA SER A 37 -23.25 -6.02 -8.06
C SER A 37 -23.41 -4.64 -8.75
N ALA A 38 -24.61 -4.16 -8.93
CA ALA A 38 -24.89 -2.86 -9.54
C ALA A 38 -24.39 -1.67 -8.68
N ASN A 39 -24.39 -1.80 -7.34
CA ASN A 39 -23.90 -0.78 -6.43
C ASN A 39 -22.36 -0.77 -6.30
N ILE A 40 -21.70 -1.90 -6.56
CA ILE A 40 -20.24 -2.01 -6.50
C ILE A 40 -19.60 -1.39 -7.74
N SER A 41 -20.18 -1.55 -8.92
CA SER A 41 -19.66 -0.98 -10.18
C SER A 41 -19.64 0.55 -10.22
N GLN A 42 -20.44 1.22 -9.36
CA GLN A 42 -20.48 2.68 -9.22
C GLN A 42 -19.68 3.19 -8.01
N MET A 43 -18.97 2.31 -7.32
CA MET A 43 -18.16 2.66 -6.16
C MET A 43 -17.00 3.57 -6.58
N LYS A 44 -16.86 4.72 -5.92
CA LYS A 44 -15.73 5.63 -6.10
C LYS A 44 -14.62 5.28 -5.13
N VAL A 45 -13.46 4.97 -5.66
CA VAL A 45 -12.31 4.55 -4.85
C VAL A 45 -11.14 5.51 -5.02
N VAL A 46 -10.53 5.88 -3.89
CA VAL A 46 -9.25 6.58 -3.87
C VAL A 46 -8.19 5.66 -3.26
N CYS A 47 -7.07 5.47 -3.98
CA CYS A 47 -5.93 4.70 -3.51
C CYS A 47 -4.75 5.64 -3.27
N ILE A 48 -4.33 5.79 -2.00
CA ILE A 48 -3.24 6.69 -1.59
C ILE A 48 -1.97 5.87 -1.34
N GLY A 49 -0.85 6.25 -1.98
CA GLY A 49 0.42 5.58 -1.78
C GLY A 49 1.37 5.76 -2.97
N GLY A 50 2.16 4.74 -3.28
CA GLY A 50 3.12 4.76 -4.39
C GLY A 50 3.86 3.43 -4.49
N GLY A 51 5.02 3.44 -5.15
CA GLY A 51 5.79 2.23 -5.39
C GLY A 51 5.03 1.20 -6.20
N LEU A 52 4.91 0.00 -5.66
CA LEU A 52 4.07 -1.08 -6.18
C LEU A 52 2.80 -1.28 -5.34
N GLY A 53 2.70 -0.68 -4.16
CA GLY A 53 1.63 -0.94 -3.20
C GLY A 53 0.26 -0.43 -3.67
N ALA A 54 0.08 0.89 -3.78
CA ALA A 54 -1.16 1.46 -4.28
C ALA A 54 -1.52 0.93 -5.69
N PRO A 55 -0.59 0.82 -6.67
CA PRO A 55 -0.87 0.15 -7.94
C PRO A 55 -1.38 -1.29 -7.82
N THR A 56 -0.90 -2.08 -6.85
CA THR A 56 -1.42 -3.43 -6.59
C THR A 56 -2.90 -3.40 -6.17
N VAL A 57 -3.27 -2.50 -5.27
CA VAL A 57 -4.66 -2.32 -4.83
C VAL A 57 -5.54 -1.86 -6.00
N MET A 58 -5.07 -0.87 -6.77
CA MET A 58 -5.76 -0.38 -7.96
C MET A 58 -5.99 -1.50 -8.99
N ALA A 59 -4.99 -2.35 -9.22
CA ALA A 59 -5.09 -3.49 -10.14
C ALA A 59 -6.20 -4.47 -9.75
N GLY A 60 -6.31 -4.79 -8.46
CA GLY A 60 -7.37 -5.66 -7.95
C GLY A 60 -8.75 -5.03 -8.04
N LEU A 61 -8.87 -3.76 -7.65
CA LEU A 61 -10.15 -3.05 -7.64
C LEU A 61 -10.74 -2.80 -9.03
N ARG A 62 -9.94 -2.84 -10.10
CA ARG A 62 -10.42 -2.75 -11.50
C ARG A 62 -11.45 -3.83 -11.88
N ALA A 63 -11.44 -4.97 -11.19
CA ALA A 63 -12.45 -6.01 -11.39
C ALA A 63 -13.83 -5.62 -10.83
N HIS A 64 -13.89 -4.59 -9.97
CA HIS A 64 -15.07 -4.20 -9.22
C HIS A 64 -15.63 -2.83 -9.62
N THR A 65 -14.78 -1.88 -10.01
CA THR A 65 -15.19 -0.52 -10.40
C THR A 65 -14.24 0.09 -11.42
N GLU A 66 -14.75 1.02 -12.24
CA GLU A 66 -13.94 1.84 -13.14
C GLU A 66 -13.58 3.20 -12.53
N ASP A 67 -14.28 3.64 -11.47
CA ASP A 67 -14.05 4.94 -10.81
C ASP A 67 -12.98 4.81 -9.73
N ILE A 68 -11.72 4.68 -10.18
CA ILE A 68 -10.53 4.55 -9.35
C ILE A 68 -9.64 5.76 -9.56
N THR A 69 -9.33 6.48 -8.47
CA THR A 69 -8.34 7.55 -8.45
C THR A 69 -7.13 7.14 -7.61
N GLY A 70 -5.95 7.07 -8.22
CA GLY A 70 -4.68 6.90 -7.50
C GLY A 70 -4.10 8.26 -7.11
N LEU A 71 -3.90 8.51 -5.83
CA LEU A 71 -3.15 9.66 -5.30
C LEU A 71 -1.74 9.21 -4.94
N ILE A 72 -0.78 9.57 -5.78
CA ILE A 72 0.53 8.92 -5.83
C ILE A 72 1.65 9.84 -5.32
N ALA A 73 2.52 9.29 -4.47
CA ALA A 73 3.70 9.95 -3.94
C ALA A 73 4.64 10.45 -5.06
N VAL A 74 5.24 11.62 -4.84
CA VAL A 74 6.19 12.27 -5.77
C VAL A 74 7.51 12.67 -5.08
N THR A 75 7.86 12.00 -3.99
CA THR A 75 9.05 12.29 -3.19
C THR A 75 10.21 11.31 -3.43
N ASP A 76 10.04 10.29 -4.30
CA ASP A 76 11.11 9.33 -4.67
C ASP A 76 12.33 10.08 -5.24
N SER A 77 13.52 9.75 -4.73
CA SER A 77 14.78 10.33 -5.16
C SER A 77 15.78 9.30 -5.66
N GLY A 78 15.35 8.05 -5.81
CA GLY A 78 16.20 6.93 -6.19
C GLY A 78 16.34 6.72 -7.69
N ARG A 79 17.47 6.13 -8.11
CA ARG A 79 17.70 5.58 -9.46
C ARG A 79 17.31 6.55 -10.60
N SER A 80 16.59 6.00 -11.61
CA SER A 80 16.05 6.70 -12.76
C SER A 80 15.15 7.87 -12.40
N THR A 81 14.35 7.74 -11.35
CA THR A 81 13.45 8.79 -10.87
C THR A 81 14.24 10.00 -10.38
N GLY A 82 15.23 9.78 -9.50
CA GLY A 82 16.07 10.85 -8.96
C GLY A 82 16.88 11.56 -10.03
N LYS A 83 17.45 10.81 -11.00
CA LYS A 83 18.19 11.40 -12.12
C LYS A 83 17.30 12.35 -12.93
N VAL A 84 16.12 11.91 -13.34
CA VAL A 84 15.18 12.72 -14.12
C VAL A 84 14.69 13.93 -13.34
N ARG A 85 14.34 13.73 -12.07
CA ARG A 85 13.87 14.78 -11.18
C ARG A 85 14.89 15.93 -11.04
N ILE A 86 16.16 15.58 -10.82
CA ILE A 86 17.23 16.57 -10.65
C ILE A 86 17.57 17.25 -11.98
N ALA A 87 17.71 16.45 -13.06
CA ALA A 87 18.15 16.98 -14.36
C ALA A 87 17.12 17.91 -15.01
N LEU A 88 15.83 17.72 -14.77
CA LEU A 88 14.75 18.41 -15.48
C LEU A 88 13.83 19.21 -14.54
N ASP A 89 14.16 19.28 -13.26
CA ASP A 89 13.40 19.99 -12.21
C ASP A 89 11.89 19.69 -12.24
N VAL A 90 11.56 18.40 -12.27
CA VAL A 90 10.17 17.91 -12.28
C VAL A 90 9.89 17.11 -11.01
N PRO A 91 8.62 17.01 -10.54
CA PRO A 91 8.24 16.07 -9.49
C PRO A 91 8.63 14.63 -9.84
N ALA A 92 8.86 13.80 -8.84
CA ALA A 92 9.32 12.42 -9.03
C ALA A 92 8.36 11.58 -9.90
N PRO A 93 8.73 11.19 -11.13
CA PRO A 93 7.79 10.54 -12.04
C PRO A 93 7.63 9.03 -11.81
N GLY A 94 8.50 8.39 -11.02
CA GLY A 94 8.63 6.94 -10.96
C GLY A 94 7.37 6.22 -10.49
N ASP A 95 6.79 6.66 -9.39
CA ASP A 95 5.58 6.05 -8.82
C ASP A 95 4.34 6.38 -9.65
N ILE A 96 4.25 7.61 -10.17
CA ILE A 96 3.22 8.01 -11.15
C ILE A 96 3.26 7.10 -12.37
N ARG A 97 4.46 6.86 -12.95
CA ARG A 97 4.66 5.93 -14.06
C ARG A 97 4.15 4.51 -13.74
N ASN A 98 4.44 4.01 -12.53
CA ASN A 98 3.96 2.68 -12.12
C ASN A 98 2.43 2.64 -12.07
N ALA A 99 1.79 3.64 -11.48
CA ALA A 99 0.33 3.72 -11.37
C ALA A 99 -0.35 3.83 -12.75
N LEU A 100 0.17 4.69 -13.63
CA LEU A 100 -0.29 4.82 -15.00
C LEU A 100 -0.19 3.49 -15.77
N GLY A 101 0.93 2.78 -15.61
CA GLY A 101 1.14 1.49 -16.26
C GLY A 101 0.13 0.42 -15.85
N VAL A 102 -0.27 0.40 -14.58
CA VAL A 102 -1.26 -0.57 -14.05
C VAL A 102 -2.66 -0.30 -14.58
N LEU A 103 -3.07 0.96 -14.68
CA LEU A 103 -4.41 1.33 -15.16
C LEU A 103 -4.50 1.42 -16.71
N SER A 104 -3.39 1.24 -17.41
CA SER A 104 -3.32 1.36 -18.88
C SER A 104 -4.01 0.20 -19.59
N GLU A 105 -4.85 0.50 -20.58
CA GLU A 105 -5.48 -0.45 -21.51
C GLU A 105 -5.26 -0.08 -22.99
N GLY A 106 -4.53 1.01 -23.26
CA GLY A 106 -4.25 1.48 -24.61
C GLY A 106 -3.31 0.58 -25.41
N ASP A 107 -2.64 1.16 -26.40
CA ASP A 107 -1.78 0.45 -27.34
C ASP A 107 -0.77 -0.48 -26.65
N PRO A 108 -0.72 -1.79 -27.00
CA PRO A 108 0.16 -2.76 -26.35
C PRO A 108 1.65 -2.44 -26.51
N VAL A 109 2.07 -1.80 -27.63
CA VAL A 109 3.46 -1.42 -27.85
C VAL A 109 3.85 -0.28 -26.91
N LEU A 110 2.99 0.75 -26.79
CA LEU A 110 3.22 1.85 -25.86
C LEU A 110 3.26 1.36 -24.41
N ARG A 111 2.36 0.46 -24.03
CA ARG A 111 2.35 -0.15 -22.69
C ARG A 111 3.64 -0.91 -22.38
N LYS A 112 4.18 -1.65 -23.35
CA LYS A 112 5.46 -2.34 -23.22
C LYS A 112 6.62 -1.35 -23.11
N LEU A 113 6.65 -0.31 -23.95
CA LEU A 113 7.64 0.75 -23.89
C LEU A 113 7.58 1.52 -22.57
N TRP A 114 6.39 1.75 -22.04
CA TRP A 114 6.19 2.48 -20.77
C TRP A 114 6.96 1.89 -19.61
N GLY A 115 7.01 0.55 -19.54
CA GLY A 115 7.79 -0.19 -18.52
C GLY A 115 9.25 -0.43 -18.91
N HIS A 116 9.65 -0.10 -20.14
CA HIS A 116 11.01 -0.40 -20.65
C HIS A 116 12.09 0.34 -19.87
N ARG A 117 13.18 -0.36 -19.59
CA ARG A 117 14.41 0.21 -19.03
C ARG A 117 15.53 0.00 -20.02
N PHE A 118 16.27 1.08 -20.27
CA PHE A 118 17.44 0.99 -21.14
C PHE A 118 18.54 0.17 -20.47
N GLU A 119 19.12 -0.74 -21.23
CA GLU A 119 20.27 -1.54 -20.81
C GLU A 119 21.45 -1.19 -21.71
N THR A 120 22.52 -0.65 -21.14
CA THR A 120 23.74 -0.28 -21.84
C THR A 120 24.89 -0.13 -20.87
N ASP A 121 26.09 -0.57 -21.32
CA ASP A 121 27.37 -0.35 -20.64
C ASP A 121 28.09 0.95 -21.07
N LYS A 122 27.54 1.62 -22.09
CA LYS A 122 28.17 2.80 -22.70
C LYS A 122 27.77 4.14 -22.08
N SER A 123 26.73 4.15 -21.25
CA SER A 123 26.22 5.36 -20.61
C SER A 123 25.61 5.06 -19.25
N GLU A 124 26.24 5.50 -18.18
CA GLU A 124 25.72 5.39 -16.81
C GLU A 124 24.40 6.12 -16.63
N ASP A 125 24.17 7.19 -17.38
CA ASP A 125 22.94 7.98 -17.28
C ASP A 125 21.75 7.29 -17.93
N LEU A 126 21.96 6.58 -19.03
CA LEU A 126 20.93 5.81 -19.69
C LEU A 126 20.73 4.42 -19.07
N ASN A 127 21.78 3.82 -18.51
CA ASN A 127 21.66 2.49 -17.95
C ASN A 127 20.66 2.45 -16.79
N GLY A 128 19.64 1.58 -16.92
CA GLY A 128 18.54 1.46 -15.95
C GLY A 128 17.51 2.61 -16.01
N MET A 129 17.67 3.57 -16.92
CA MET A 129 16.70 4.66 -17.12
C MET A 129 15.38 4.10 -17.62
N ALA A 130 14.27 4.48 -17.00
CA ALA A 130 12.95 4.06 -17.44
C ALA A 130 12.43 4.99 -18.55
N PHE A 131 12.00 4.42 -19.67
CA PHE A 131 11.41 5.19 -20.78
C PHE A 131 10.23 6.05 -20.32
N GLY A 132 9.29 5.48 -19.56
CA GLY A 132 8.13 6.24 -19.08
C GLY A 132 8.48 7.41 -18.15
N ASN A 133 9.61 7.36 -17.42
CA ASN A 133 10.08 8.52 -16.64
C ASN A 133 10.55 9.64 -17.56
N LEU A 134 11.30 9.33 -18.61
CA LEU A 134 11.73 10.31 -19.63
C LEU A 134 10.52 10.86 -20.40
N PHE A 135 9.56 10.01 -20.72
CA PHE A 135 8.35 10.40 -21.43
C PHE A 135 7.53 11.41 -20.62
N LEU A 136 7.29 11.14 -19.32
CA LEU A 136 6.61 12.08 -18.41
C LEU A 136 7.37 13.40 -18.28
N ALA A 137 8.69 13.35 -18.17
CA ALA A 137 9.49 14.57 -18.07
C ALA A 137 9.44 15.38 -19.36
N ALA A 138 9.51 14.73 -20.54
CA ALA A 138 9.37 15.41 -21.83
C ALA A 138 7.99 16.05 -21.98
N LEU A 139 6.92 15.36 -21.62
CA LEU A 139 5.58 15.94 -21.58
C LEU A 139 5.49 17.11 -20.61
N THR A 140 6.13 17.01 -19.44
CA THR A 140 6.12 18.12 -18.46
C THR A 140 6.74 19.39 -19.04
N GLN A 141 7.85 19.26 -19.78
CA GLN A 141 8.49 20.40 -20.45
C GLN A 141 7.61 20.96 -21.58
N GLN A 142 6.95 20.08 -22.35
CA GLN A 142 6.07 20.49 -23.44
C GLN A 142 4.81 21.18 -22.95
N GLU A 143 4.17 20.64 -21.90
CA GLU A 143 2.91 21.14 -21.36
C GLU A 143 3.11 22.30 -20.36
N GLY A 144 4.34 22.50 -19.87
CA GLY A 144 4.65 23.46 -18.80
C GLY A 144 4.04 23.10 -17.44
N SER A 145 3.51 21.88 -17.28
CA SER A 145 2.84 21.41 -16.07
C SER A 145 2.95 19.91 -15.92
N PHE A 146 3.40 19.44 -14.75
CA PHE A 146 3.47 18.01 -14.46
C PHE A 146 2.07 17.37 -14.40
N LEU A 147 1.07 18.08 -13.89
CA LEU A 147 -0.31 17.55 -13.85
C LEU A 147 -0.84 17.31 -15.27
N ARG A 148 -0.67 18.31 -16.16
CA ARG A 148 -1.08 18.14 -17.57
C ARG A 148 -0.31 17.03 -18.28
N ALA A 149 0.97 16.86 -17.97
CA ALA A 149 1.77 15.74 -18.48
C ALA A 149 1.22 14.39 -18.04
N VAL A 150 0.78 14.26 -16.79
CA VAL A 150 0.13 13.04 -16.26
C VAL A 150 -1.22 12.81 -16.96
N GLU A 151 -2.01 13.85 -17.19
CA GLU A 151 -3.29 13.78 -17.91
C GLU A 151 -3.10 13.35 -19.38
N GLU A 152 -2.14 13.94 -20.09
CA GLU A 152 -1.82 13.54 -21.47
C GLU A 152 -1.27 12.11 -21.55
N ALA A 153 -0.38 11.73 -20.66
CA ALA A 153 0.10 10.34 -20.56
C ALA A 153 -1.06 9.36 -20.28
N SER A 154 -2.01 9.75 -19.42
CA SER A 154 -3.22 8.97 -19.15
C SER A 154 -4.06 8.74 -20.40
N ARG A 155 -4.27 9.80 -21.17
CA ARG A 155 -5.02 9.74 -22.44
C ARG A 155 -4.32 8.82 -23.46
N LEU A 156 -3.01 9.00 -23.65
CA LEU A 156 -2.20 8.19 -24.59
C LEU A 156 -2.15 6.71 -24.20
N LEU A 157 -2.12 6.42 -22.91
CA LEU A 157 -2.11 5.05 -22.37
C LEU A 157 -3.51 4.44 -22.30
N GLY A 158 -4.56 5.17 -22.64
CA GLY A 158 -5.95 4.68 -22.54
C GLY A 158 -6.30 4.24 -21.13
N LEU A 159 -6.05 5.12 -20.12
CA LEU A 159 -6.30 4.76 -18.74
C LEU A 159 -7.79 4.51 -18.48
N ARG A 160 -8.05 3.46 -17.71
CA ARG A 160 -9.32 3.32 -16.96
C ARG A 160 -9.11 3.71 -15.52
N GLY A 161 -9.70 4.84 -15.14
CA GLY A 161 -9.48 5.49 -13.85
C GLY A 161 -8.62 6.75 -14.00
N ARG A 162 -8.17 7.29 -12.88
CA ARG A 162 -7.42 8.55 -12.80
C ARG A 162 -6.16 8.38 -11.95
N VAL A 163 -5.09 9.04 -12.33
CA VAL A 163 -3.86 9.12 -11.54
C VAL A 163 -3.52 10.59 -11.32
N LEU A 164 -3.34 10.98 -10.07
CA LEU A 164 -2.92 12.31 -9.66
C LEU A 164 -1.68 12.23 -8.78
N PRO A 165 -0.74 13.15 -8.90
CA PRO A 165 0.28 13.33 -7.87
C PRO A 165 -0.36 13.84 -6.58
N VAL A 166 0.16 13.44 -5.41
CA VAL A 166 -0.33 14.02 -4.13
C VAL A 166 -0.07 15.50 -4.02
N THR A 167 1.00 15.97 -4.68
CA THR A 167 1.37 17.39 -4.78
C THR A 167 2.15 17.63 -6.06
N LEU A 168 2.18 18.89 -6.52
CA LEU A 168 2.97 19.33 -7.66
C LEU A 168 4.30 19.97 -7.23
N TYR A 169 4.54 20.11 -5.94
CA TYR A 169 5.78 20.66 -5.41
C TYR A 169 6.93 19.67 -5.59
N ASN A 170 8.05 20.14 -6.14
CA ASN A 170 9.29 19.36 -6.25
C ASN A 170 10.05 19.41 -4.91
N THR A 171 9.45 18.85 -3.86
CA THR A 171 9.97 18.86 -2.49
C THR A 171 10.70 17.56 -2.14
N HIS A 172 11.57 17.57 -1.13
CA HIS A 172 12.26 16.40 -0.63
C HIS A 172 11.62 15.86 0.65
N LEU A 173 11.61 14.53 0.77
CA LEU A 173 11.32 13.88 2.03
C LEU A 173 12.54 13.99 2.94
N CYS A 174 12.33 14.41 4.17
CA CYS A 174 13.32 14.51 5.23
C CYS A 174 12.89 13.67 6.42
N ALA A 175 13.86 13.25 7.25
CA ALA A 175 13.58 12.61 8.52
C ALA A 175 14.47 13.18 9.62
N LYS A 176 13.86 13.39 10.79
CA LYS A 176 14.57 13.52 12.05
C LYS A 176 14.72 12.14 12.67
N LEU A 177 15.93 11.78 13.04
CA LEU A 177 16.25 10.52 13.67
C LEU A 177 16.20 10.66 15.21
N ARG A 178 16.07 9.55 15.93
CA ARG A 178 15.99 9.53 17.40
C ARG A 178 17.26 10.05 18.11
N ASP A 179 18.41 10.00 17.42
CA ASP A 179 19.67 10.58 17.90
C ASP A 179 19.79 12.08 17.65
N GLY A 180 18.77 12.72 17.09
CA GLY A 180 18.72 14.12 16.73
C GLY A 180 19.24 14.45 15.33
N THR A 181 19.88 13.50 14.63
CA THR A 181 20.37 13.68 13.25
C THR A 181 19.20 13.93 12.30
N VAL A 182 19.43 14.81 11.32
CA VAL A 182 18.50 15.04 10.21
C VAL A 182 19.09 14.44 8.94
N VAL A 183 18.26 13.72 8.20
CA VAL A 183 18.60 13.18 6.88
C VAL A 183 17.61 13.69 5.85
N GLU A 184 18.11 14.04 4.66
CA GLU A 184 17.33 14.57 3.55
C GLU A 184 17.36 13.59 2.39
N THR A 185 16.34 13.59 1.58
CA THR A 185 16.02 12.71 0.45
C THR A 185 15.49 11.32 0.85
N GLU A 186 14.64 10.78 0.00
CA GLU A 186 14.04 9.44 0.21
C GLU A 186 15.11 8.35 0.35
N VAL A 187 16.20 8.44 -0.43
CA VAL A 187 17.31 7.47 -0.39
C VAL A 187 17.98 7.47 0.98
N GLU A 188 18.26 8.65 1.56
CA GLU A 188 18.89 8.76 2.87
C GLU A 188 17.92 8.36 4.00
N VAL A 189 16.62 8.68 3.87
CA VAL A 189 15.59 8.21 4.82
C VAL A 189 15.51 6.69 4.85
N ARG A 190 15.75 6.01 3.73
CA ARG A 190 15.75 4.53 3.63
C ARG A 190 17.07 3.88 4.01
N ARG A 191 18.15 4.63 4.11
CA ARG A 191 19.48 4.07 4.34
C ARG A 191 19.51 3.20 5.61
N VAL A 192 20.06 2.00 5.50
CA VAL A 192 20.28 1.10 6.64
C VAL A 192 21.45 1.59 7.51
N GLY A 193 21.48 1.15 8.77
CA GLY A 193 22.58 1.45 9.69
C GLY A 193 22.56 2.87 10.28
N LYS A 194 21.50 3.64 10.08
CA LYS A 194 21.28 4.91 10.78
C LYS A 194 20.41 4.70 12.04
N ALA A 195 20.34 5.70 12.91
CA ALA A 195 19.40 5.69 14.03
C ALA A 195 17.94 5.56 13.56
N PRO A 196 17.03 5.00 14.36
CA PRO A 196 15.61 4.91 14.01
C PRO A 196 14.99 6.27 13.68
N ILE A 197 14.03 6.25 12.79
CA ILE A 197 13.25 7.45 12.43
C ILE A 197 12.41 7.87 13.63
N ASP A 198 12.48 9.14 14.01
CA ASP A 198 11.59 9.77 14.98
C ASP A 198 10.36 10.30 14.27
N ARG A 199 10.57 11.13 13.23
CA ARG A 199 9.51 11.67 12.39
C ARG A 199 10.01 12.01 10.99
N ILE A 200 9.10 12.01 10.02
CA ILE A 200 9.35 12.51 8.67
C ILE A 200 8.63 13.84 8.43
N TYR A 201 9.12 14.61 7.47
CA TYR A 201 8.54 15.88 7.07
C TYR A 201 8.97 16.22 5.63
N LEU A 202 8.27 17.14 4.99
CA LEU A 202 8.68 17.71 3.69
C LEU A 202 9.63 18.89 3.92
N ARG A 203 10.68 18.98 3.11
CA ARG A 203 11.68 20.05 3.24
C ARG A 203 11.05 21.44 3.09
N ASP A 204 10.17 21.58 2.12
CA ASP A 204 9.57 22.85 1.77
C ASP A 204 8.27 23.07 2.53
N GLU A 205 8.09 24.28 3.04
CA GLU A 205 6.87 24.69 3.71
C GLU A 205 5.77 25.07 2.71
N GLY A 206 4.51 25.04 3.16
CA GLY A 206 3.36 25.48 2.35
C GLY A 206 3.02 24.54 1.19
N VAL A 207 3.53 23.30 1.20
CA VAL A 207 3.18 22.28 0.22
C VAL A 207 1.67 22.01 0.27
N ARG A 208 1.04 21.99 -0.91
CA ARG A 208 -0.40 21.78 -1.08
C ARG A 208 -0.68 20.53 -1.92
N ALA A 209 -1.89 19.98 -1.76
CA ALA A 209 -2.37 18.92 -2.63
C ALA A 209 -2.49 19.39 -4.08
N ALA A 210 -2.32 18.46 -5.02
CA ALA A 210 -2.59 18.73 -6.42
C ALA A 210 -4.10 18.95 -6.65
N ASP A 211 -4.43 19.74 -7.67
CA ASP A 211 -5.80 20.04 -8.04
C ASP A 211 -6.59 18.74 -8.29
N GLY A 212 -7.79 18.66 -7.73
CA GLY A 212 -8.67 17.51 -7.83
C GLY A 212 -8.39 16.38 -6.83
N ALA A 213 -7.30 16.45 -6.03
CA ALA A 213 -6.98 15.39 -5.07
C ALA A 213 -7.93 15.39 -3.86
N CYS A 214 -8.17 16.55 -3.25
CA CYS A 214 -9.08 16.68 -2.12
C CYS A 214 -10.54 16.42 -2.53
N GLU A 215 -10.95 16.84 -3.73
CA GLU A 215 -12.28 16.58 -4.29
C GLU A 215 -12.52 15.09 -4.52
N ALA A 216 -11.49 14.37 -5.02
CA ALA A 216 -11.57 12.92 -5.18
C ALA A 216 -11.77 12.21 -3.84
N ILE A 217 -11.03 12.62 -2.79
CA ILE A 217 -11.18 12.10 -1.42
C ILE A 217 -12.58 12.38 -0.87
N ALA A 218 -13.07 13.60 -1.01
CA ALA A 218 -14.39 14.00 -0.48
C ALA A 218 -15.54 13.24 -1.15
N ALA A 219 -15.38 12.82 -2.42
CA ALA A 219 -16.38 12.09 -3.18
C ALA A 219 -16.26 10.55 -3.05
N ALA A 220 -15.20 10.03 -2.43
CA ALA A 220 -14.92 8.61 -2.38
C ALA A 220 -15.85 7.85 -1.42
N ASP A 221 -16.27 6.65 -1.81
CA ASP A 221 -16.92 5.66 -0.96
C ASP A 221 -15.89 4.86 -0.15
N LEU A 222 -14.72 4.63 -0.75
CA LEU A 222 -13.61 3.88 -0.18
C LEU A 222 -12.30 4.64 -0.42
N ILE A 223 -11.53 4.82 0.64
CA ILE A 223 -10.19 5.39 0.58
C ILE A 223 -9.23 4.33 1.12
N THR A 224 -8.27 3.89 0.32
CA THR A 224 -7.23 2.98 0.75
C THR A 224 -5.92 3.71 0.93
N ILE A 225 -5.22 3.45 2.03
CA ILE A 225 -3.90 3.98 2.33
C ILE A 225 -2.92 2.81 2.28
N GLY A 226 -1.90 2.89 1.41
CA GLY A 226 -0.95 1.80 1.20
C GLY A 226 -1.54 0.61 0.39
N PRO A 227 -0.90 -0.58 0.48
CA PRO A 227 0.35 -0.85 1.19
C PRO A 227 1.55 -0.12 0.56
N GLY A 228 2.73 -0.26 1.17
CA GLY A 228 3.96 0.34 0.65
C GLY A 228 4.96 0.68 1.75
N SER A 229 6.09 1.25 1.38
CA SER A 229 7.06 1.75 2.37
C SER A 229 6.39 2.72 3.33
N LEU A 230 6.38 2.37 4.63
CA LEU A 230 5.61 3.11 5.62
C LEU A 230 5.94 4.60 5.59
N TYR A 231 7.21 4.96 5.79
CA TYR A 231 7.62 6.35 5.88
C TYR A 231 7.83 7.01 4.52
N THR A 232 8.44 6.30 3.56
CA THR A 232 8.87 6.95 2.31
C THR A 232 7.81 6.95 1.21
N THR A 233 6.68 6.29 1.44
CA THR A 233 5.58 6.24 0.47
C THR A 233 4.24 6.54 1.13
N VAL A 234 3.83 5.73 2.11
CA VAL A 234 2.50 5.83 2.73
C VAL A 234 2.37 7.13 3.53
N CYS A 235 3.18 7.29 4.57
CA CYS A 235 3.15 8.50 5.39
C CYS A 235 3.64 9.74 4.62
N ALA A 236 4.53 9.58 3.63
CA ALA A 236 4.97 10.69 2.79
C ALA A 236 3.81 11.38 2.04
N CYS A 237 2.79 10.62 1.60
CA CYS A 237 1.58 11.19 1.01
C CYS A 237 0.79 12.03 2.02
N LEU A 238 0.77 11.61 3.29
CA LEU A 238 0.03 12.26 4.37
C LEU A 238 0.75 13.50 4.94
N LEU A 239 1.98 13.79 4.49
CA LEU A 239 2.69 15.02 4.83
C LEU A 239 2.15 16.26 4.11
N VAL A 240 1.29 16.08 3.11
CA VAL A 240 0.58 17.18 2.43
C VAL A 240 -0.63 17.55 3.30
N PRO A 241 -0.63 18.73 3.98
CA PRO A 241 -1.55 18.98 5.10
C PRO A 241 -3.03 19.00 4.72
N ASP A 242 -3.36 19.58 3.57
CA ASP A 242 -4.74 19.63 3.06
C ASP A 242 -5.23 18.24 2.62
N LEU A 243 -4.36 17.39 2.07
CA LEU A 243 -4.69 16.02 1.72
C LEU A 243 -4.94 15.17 2.99
N ALA A 244 -4.05 15.24 3.99
CA ALA A 244 -4.24 14.52 5.25
C ALA A 244 -5.55 14.93 5.95
N ARG A 245 -5.85 16.23 5.98
CA ARG A 245 -7.11 16.74 6.51
C ARG A 245 -8.31 16.23 5.71
N ALA A 246 -8.27 16.25 4.38
CA ALA A 246 -9.35 15.74 3.54
C ALA A 246 -9.63 14.25 3.81
N VAL A 247 -8.59 13.44 4.05
CA VAL A 247 -8.75 12.03 4.44
C VAL A 247 -9.36 11.89 5.83
N ALA A 248 -8.89 12.68 6.81
CA ALA A 248 -9.39 12.63 8.17
C ALA A 248 -10.88 13.06 8.27
N GLU A 249 -11.34 13.94 7.39
CA GLU A 249 -12.72 14.45 7.30
C GLU A 249 -13.60 13.67 6.30
N ALA A 250 -13.06 12.64 5.65
CA ALA A 250 -13.76 11.90 4.62
C ALA A 250 -14.98 11.15 5.15
N LYS A 251 -16.05 11.12 4.35
CA LYS A 251 -17.28 10.34 4.66
C LYS A 251 -17.15 8.87 4.26
N GLY A 252 -16.31 8.58 3.28
CA GLY A 252 -16.01 7.23 2.82
C GLY A 252 -15.31 6.39 3.88
N LEU A 253 -15.21 5.09 3.63
CA LEU A 253 -14.47 4.16 4.48
C LEU A 253 -12.97 4.34 4.26
N VAL A 254 -12.21 4.66 5.30
CA VAL A 254 -10.75 4.82 5.24
C VAL A 254 -10.08 3.55 5.77
N VAL A 255 -9.34 2.86 4.91
CA VAL A 255 -8.70 1.59 5.20
C VAL A 255 -7.18 1.68 4.99
N TYR A 256 -6.41 1.43 6.03
CA TYR A 256 -4.99 1.17 5.87
C TYR A 256 -4.76 -0.31 5.55
N VAL A 257 -4.18 -0.60 4.39
CA VAL A 257 -3.71 -1.94 4.04
C VAL A 257 -2.31 -2.09 4.63
N ALA A 258 -2.22 -2.83 5.73
CA ALA A 258 -1.01 -2.88 6.52
C ALA A 258 0.13 -3.64 5.83
N ASN A 259 1.36 -3.24 6.12
CA ASN A 259 2.55 -3.94 5.67
C ASN A 259 2.59 -5.36 6.26
N SER A 260 3.09 -6.33 5.47
CA SER A 260 3.28 -7.71 5.92
C SER A 260 4.66 -7.97 6.52
N THR A 261 5.61 -7.03 6.34
CA THR A 261 6.96 -7.09 6.89
C THR A 261 7.46 -5.73 7.34
N THR A 262 8.44 -5.72 8.24
CA THR A 262 9.29 -4.55 8.48
C THR A 262 10.13 -4.24 7.24
N GLN A 263 10.72 -3.05 7.23
CA GLN A 263 11.62 -2.59 6.16
C GLN A 263 12.93 -2.08 6.79
N PRO A 264 14.08 -2.74 6.49
CA PRO A 264 15.38 -2.34 7.01
C PRO A 264 15.68 -0.86 6.75
N GLY A 265 16.18 -0.18 7.76
CA GLY A 265 16.48 1.25 7.72
C GLY A 265 15.26 2.17 7.91
N GLN A 266 14.05 1.65 7.93
CA GLN A 266 12.83 2.44 8.13
C GLN A 266 12.03 2.02 9.35
N THR A 267 11.67 0.74 9.43
CA THR A 267 10.74 0.22 10.45
C THR A 267 11.36 -0.91 11.28
N ASP A 268 12.68 -0.87 11.47
CA ASP A 268 13.41 -1.84 12.30
C ASP A 268 12.84 -1.85 13.71
N GLY A 269 12.47 -3.03 14.20
CA GLY A 269 11.92 -3.22 15.53
C GLY A 269 10.49 -2.71 15.74
N MET A 270 9.82 -2.16 14.73
CA MET A 270 8.42 -1.78 14.81
C MET A 270 7.52 -3.00 14.75
N ARG A 271 6.44 -2.97 15.53
CA ARG A 271 5.38 -3.94 15.54
C ARG A 271 4.25 -3.52 14.60
N LEU A 272 3.26 -4.40 14.38
CA LEU A 272 2.13 -4.09 13.52
C LEU A 272 1.31 -2.89 14.03
N VAL A 273 1.09 -2.81 15.34
CA VAL A 273 0.39 -1.67 15.96
C VAL A 273 1.16 -0.35 15.74
N ASP A 274 2.49 -0.37 15.72
CA ASP A 274 3.30 0.82 15.52
C ASP A 274 3.16 1.37 14.08
N HIS A 275 2.95 0.49 13.09
CA HIS A 275 2.64 0.90 11.72
C HIS A 275 1.27 1.58 11.63
N VAL A 276 0.25 1.01 12.29
CA VAL A 276 -1.10 1.59 12.32
C VAL A 276 -1.09 2.93 13.07
N ALA A 277 -0.39 3.02 14.20
CA ALA A 277 -0.23 4.24 14.97
C ALA A 277 0.43 5.34 14.13
N ALA A 278 1.50 5.02 13.39
CA ALA A 278 2.18 5.99 12.52
C ALA A 278 1.22 6.58 11.47
N VAL A 279 0.47 5.74 10.76
CA VAL A 279 -0.50 6.22 9.76
C VAL A 279 -1.56 7.11 10.40
N ARG A 280 -2.10 6.70 11.55
CA ARG A 280 -3.08 7.48 12.30
C ARG A 280 -2.52 8.83 12.77
N ASP A 281 -1.29 8.85 13.24
CA ASP A 281 -0.63 10.07 13.72
C ASP A 281 -0.41 11.08 12.58
N TYR A 282 -0.01 10.62 11.39
CA TYR A 282 0.11 11.48 10.20
C TYR A 282 -1.24 11.94 9.64
N LEU A 283 -2.34 11.30 10.02
CA LEU A 283 -3.71 11.79 9.78
C LEU A 283 -4.21 12.77 10.87
N GLY A 284 -3.38 13.14 11.84
CA GLY A 284 -3.76 14.01 12.96
C GLY A 284 -4.50 13.29 14.09
N GLY A 285 -4.35 11.98 14.20
CA GLY A 285 -4.90 11.17 15.28
C GLY A 285 -6.34 10.67 15.08
N SER A 286 -6.95 10.92 13.92
CA SER A 286 -8.33 10.52 13.60
C SER A 286 -8.49 10.18 12.12
N GLY A 287 -9.68 9.69 11.71
CA GLY A 287 -10.02 9.46 10.31
C GLY A 287 -9.50 8.15 9.71
N LEU A 288 -8.86 7.28 10.49
CA LEU A 288 -8.55 5.92 10.07
C LEU A 288 -9.59 4.97 10.67
N ASP A 289 -10.44 4.36 9.83
CA ASP A 289 -11.51 3.48 10.29
C ASP A 289 -11.04 2.05 10.51
N VAL A 290 -10.28 1.50 9.55
CA VAL A 290 -9.92 0.08 9.50
C VAL A 290 -8.44 -0.10 9.20
N ALA A 291 -7.81 -1.05 9.89
CA ALA A 291 -6.53 -1.63 9.51
C ALA A 291 -6.76 -3.04 8.96
N LEU A 292 -6.55 -3.24 7.66
CA LEU A 292 -6.62 -4.54 7.00
C LEU A 292 -5.28 -5.25 7.16
N LEU A 293 -5.27 -6.37 7.91
CA LEU A 293 -4.10 -7.08 8.37
C LEU A 293 -3.98 -8.43 7.67
N ASN A 294 -2.78 -8.79 7.24
CA ASN A 294 -2.57 -10.12 6.67
C ASN A 294 -2.58 -11.21 7.73
N ASP A 295 -3.47 -12.20 7.59
CA ASP A 295 -3.62 -13.37 8.47
C ASP A 295 -3.14 -14.68 7.82
N ASP A 296 -2.44 -14.61 6.71
CA ASP A 296 -1.87 -15.76 5.99
C ASP A 296 -0.33 -15.67 6.04
N PRO A 297 0.32 -16.25 7.07
CA PRO A 297 1.77 -16.12 7.20
C PRO A 297 2.48 -16.80 6.02
N PRO A 298 3.57 -16.22 5.52
CA PRO A 298 4.35 -16.84 4.46
C PRO A 298 4.97 -18.16 4.95
N PRO A 299 5.29 -19.09 4.02
CA PRO A 299 5.98 -20.33 4.36
C PRO A 299 7.27 -20.09 5.20
N ALA A 300 7.57 -21.02 6.12
CA ALA A 300 8.70 -20.86 7.06
C ALA A 300 10.02 -20.56 6.34
N HIS A 301 10.33 -21.28 5.25
CA HIS A 301 11.56 -21.07 4.49
C HIS A 301 11.69 -19.67 3.88
N LEU A 302 10.57 -18.99 3.57
CA LEU A 302 10.58 -17.60 3.12
C LEU A 302 10.76 -16.64 4.29
N ARG A 303 10.14 -16.92 5.44
CA ARG A 303 10.33 -16.12 6.66
C ARG A 303 11.78 -16.11 7.08
N ASP A 304 12.44 -17.27 7.08
CA ASP A 304 13.86 -17.41 7.42
C ASP A 304 14.73 -16.64 6.41
N HIS A 305 14.47 -16.80 5.11
CA HIS A 305 15.16 -16.08 4.04
C HIS A 305 15.05 -14.55 4.18
N TYR A 306 13.88 -14.05 4.57
CA TYR A 306 13.68 -12.62 4.79
C TYR A 306 14.30 -12.14 6.10
N ALA A 307 14.25 -12.95 7.17
CA ALA A 307 14.86 -12.64 8.45
C ALA A 307 16.39 -12.46 8.33
N GLU A 308 17.08 -13.30 7.54
CA GLU A 308 18.50 -13.14 7.22
C GLU A 308 18.85 -11.79 6.57
N ARG A 309 17.87 -11.12 5.99
CA ARG A 309 17.97 -9.81 5.34
C ARG A 309 17.41 -8.66 6.16
N GLY A 310 17.10 -8.92 7.42
CA GLY A 310 16.56 -7.93 8.35
C GLY A 310 15.08 -7.59 8.15
N LEU A 311 14.33 -8.39 7.36
CA LEU A 311 12.88 -8.23 7.23
C LEU A 311 12.19 -9.18 8.21
N VAL A 312 11.38 -8.61 9.11
CA VAL A 312 10.57 -9.39 10.07
C VAL A 312 9.12 -9.37 9.63
N THR A 313 8.48 -10.54 9.63
CA THR A 313 7.04 -10.65 9.34
C THR A 313 6.20 -9.99 10.44
N LEU A 314 5.18 -9.24 10.04
CA LEU A 314 4.25 -8.56 10.93
C LEU A 314 2.97 -9.42 11.02
N GLU A 315 2.83 -10.14 12.13
CA GLU A 315 1.73 -11.06 12.35
C GLU A 315 0.64 -10.42 13.22
N PRO A 316 -0.65 -10.52 12.85
CA PRO A 316 -1.75 -9.95 13.61
C PRO A 316 -2.13 -10.88 14.78
N THR A 317 -1.24 -11.01 15.76
CA THR A 317 -1.53 -11.75 17.00
C THR A 317 -2.70 -11.10 17.76
N ASP A 318 -3.33 -11.82 18.69
CA ASP A 318 -4.43 -11.25 19.49
C ASP A 318 -4.00 -10.04 20.30
N VAL A 319 -2.73 -9.98 20.73
CA VAL A 319 -2.13 -8.83 21.40
C VAL A 319 -2.04 -7.62 20.46
N GLU A 320 -1.58 -7.82 19.22
CA GLU A 320 -1.51 -6.76 18.20
C GLU A 320 -2.91 -6.26 17.83
N VAL A 321 -3.85 -7.16 17.62
CA VAL A 321 -5.25 -6.83 17.32
C VAL A 321 -5.89 -6.02 18.43
N ALA A 322 -5.71 -6.43 19.70
CA ALA A 322 -6.20 -5.67 20.85
C ALA A 322 -5.55 -4.29 20.97
N ALA A 323 -4.24 -4.20 20.71
CA ALA A 323 -3.51 -2.93 20.74
C ALA A 323 -3.99 -1.97 19.63
N ILE A 324 -4.23 -2.47 18.41
CA ILE A 324 -4.78 -1.68 17.30
C ILE A 324 -6.21 -1.21 17.62
N ALA A 325 -7.06 -2.08 18.17
CA ALA A 325 -8.41 -1.72 18.59
C ALA A 325 -8.40 -0.61 19.67
N ALA A 326 -7.42 -0.64 20.58
CA ALA A 326 -7.24 0.40 21.61
C ALA A 326 -6.86 1.77 21.01
N LEU A 327 -6.31 1.83 19.80
CA LEU A 327 -6.11 3.08 19.05
C LEU A 327 -7.42 3.66 18.48
N GLY A 328 -8.55 2.95 18.60
CA GLY A 328 -9.82 3.33 17.98
C GLY A 328 -9.91 2.95 16.48
N VAL A 329 -9.00 2.12 15.99
CA VAL A 329 -8.99 1.61 14.61
C VAL A 329 -9.50 0.18 14.63
N GLN A 330 -10.44 -0.17 13.74
CA GLN A 330 -10.96 -1.53 13.63
C GLN A 330 -9.94 -2.44 12.96
N PRO A 331 -9.36 -3.45 13.65
CA PRO A 331 -8.49 -4.43 13.02
C PRO A 331 -9.32 -5.49 12.29
N VAL A 332 -8.98 -5.77 11.03
CA VAL A 332 -9.61 -6.82 10.23
C VAL A 332 -8.53 -7.74 9.67
N ARG A 333 -8.65 -9.02 9.97
CA ARG A 333 -7.75 -10.06 9.49
C ARG A 333 -8.26 -10.64 8.18
N ALA A 334 -7.38 -10.77 7.17
CA ALA A 334 -7.69 -11.46 5.92
C ALA A 334 -6.43 -12.04 5.28
N ALA A 335 -6.58 -13.11 4.51
CA ALA A 335 -5.49 -13.69 3.74
C ALA A 335 -5.25 -12.86 2.47
N ILE A 336 -4.37 -11.87 2.53
CA ILE A 336 -4.18 -10.85 1.47
C ILE A 336 -2.82 -10.87 0.79
N ILE A 337 -1.91 -11.78 1.16
CA ILE A 337 -0.64 -11.94 0.46
C ILE A 337 -0.75 -12.91 -0.72
N ASP A 338 0.18 -12.77 -1.67
CA ASP A 338 0.27 -13.73 -2.77
C ASP A 338 0.87 -15.07 -2.29
N LYS A 339 0.52 -16.15 -2.99
CA LYS A 339 0.99 -17.50 -2.65
C LYS A 339 2.33 -17.86 -3.32
N TRP A 340 3.11 -16.88 -3.68
CA TRP A 340 4.41 -17.14 -4.27
C TRP A 340 5.32 -17.84 -3.27
N THR A 341 5.97 -18.93 -3.69
CA THR A 341 6.75 -19.82 -2.82
C THR A 341 8.28 -19.66 -2.95
N GLY A 342 8.74 -18.81 -3.87
CA GLY A 342 10.17 -18.58 -4.11
C GLY A 342 10.60 -17.14 -3.86
N PRO A 343 11.90 -16.90 -3.60
CA PRO A 343 12.44 -15.54 -3.52
C PRO A 343 12.27 -14.83 -4.88
N ARG A 344 11.97 -13.54 -4.84
CA ARG A 344 11.92 -12.68 -6.02
C ARG A 344 13.00 -11.64 -5.91
N GLU A 345 13.73 -11.41 -6.98
CA GLU A 345 14.60 -10.25 -7.08
C GLU A 345 13.88 -9.14 -7.85
N LEU A 346 13.64 -8.03 -7.19
CA LEU A 346 13.31 -6.79 -7.86
C LEU A 346 14.58 -5.99 -8.04
N TRP A 347 15.02 -5.82 -9.28
CA TRP A 347 16.07 -4.88 -9.70
C TRP A 347 16.82 -4.21 -8.52
N ASN A 348 17.85 -4.88 -7.94
CA ASN A 348 18.65 -4.42 -6.81
C ASN A 348 17.91 -4.15 -5.47
N LYS A 349 16.68 -4.65 -5.27
CA LYS A 349 16.01 -4.70 -3.98
C LYS A 349 15.63 -6.14 -3.69
N VAL A 350 15.94 -6.61 -2.49
CA VAL A 350 15.36 -7.85 -1.98
C VAL A 350 13.84 -7.67 -2.02
N ASP A 351 13.16 -8.58 -2.68
CA ASP A 351 11.72 -8.54 -2.78
C ASP A 351 11.10 -8.81 -1.41
N THR A 352 10.05 -8.08 -1.12
CA THR A 352 9.24 -8.28 0.08
C THR A 352 8.06 -9.19 -0.24
N ILE A 353 7.43 -9.72 0.80
CA ILE A 353 6.14 -10.40 0.69
C ILE A 353 5.15 -9.41 0.06
N ARG A 354 4.54 -9.83 -1.05
CA ARG A 354 3.60 -8.99 -1.80
C ARG A 354 2.17 -9.29 -1.43
N HIS A 355 1.35 -8.28 -1.53
CA HIS A 355 -0.09 -8.43 -1.47
C HIS A 355 -0.62 -8.99 -2.80
N ASP A 356 -1.62 -9.87 -2.70
CA ASP A 356 -2.37 -10.36 -3.86
C ASP A 356 -3.44 -9.33 -4.25
N PRO A 357 -3.43 -8.82 -5.49
CA PRO A 357 -4.35 -7.77 -5.91
C PRO A 357 -5.83 -8.15 -5.73
N ALA A 358 -6.21 -9.38 -6.12
CA ALA A 358 -7.59 -9.83 -6.06
C ALA A 358 -8.06 -10.00 -4.62
N ARG A 359 -7.25 -10.66 -3.77
CA ARG A 359 -7.59 -10.88 -2.36
C ARG A 359 -7.72 -9.59 -1.56
N VAL A 360 -6.83 -8.61 -1.82
CA VAL A 360 -6.95 -7.28 -1.20
C VAL A 360 -8.23 -6.61 -1.65
N ALA A 361 -8.54 -6.64 -2.95
CA ALA A 361 -9.75 -6.02 -3.48
C ALA A 361 -11.02 -6.66 -2.91
N ASP A 362 -11.09 -8.00 -2.88
CA ASP A 362 -12.22 -8.73 -2.31
C ASP A 362 -12.45 -8.37 -0.83
N ALA A 363 -11.38 -8.30 -0.04
CA ALA A 363 -11.46 -7.91 1.37
C ALA A 363 -11.96 -6.46 1.54
N LEU A 364 -11.48 -5.53 0.70
CA LEU A 364 -11.89 -4.12 0.73
C LEU A 364 -13.36 -3.94 0.34
N VAL A 365 -13.81 -4.65 -0.69
CA VAL A 365 -15.21 -4.63 -1.16
C VAL A 365 -16.14 -5.22 -0.09
N ALA A 366 -15.74 -6.32 0.56
CA ALA A 366 -16.50 -6.90 1.66
C ALA A 366 -16.66 -5.93 2.84
N LEU A 367 -15.58 -5.23 3.23
CA LEU A 367 -15.61 -4.21 4.29
C LEU A 367 -16.59 -3.07 3.96
N LEU A 368 -16.59 -2.61 2.72
CA LEU A 368 -17.51 -1.55 2.30
C LEU A 368 -18.97 -2.03 2.29
N ALA A 369 -19.23 -3.26 1.86
CA ALA A 369 -20.57 -3.85 1.87
C ALA A 369 -21.15 -3.96 3.29
N ASP A 370 -20.34 -4.34 4.26
CA ASP A 370 -20.71 -4.44 5.69
C ASP A 370 -21.07 -3.06 6.31
N ARG A 371 -20.41 -1.99 5.86
CA ARG A 371 -20.66 -0.62 6.40
C ARG A 371 -21.97 0.01 5.86
N ARG A 372 -22.34 -0.27 4.63
CA ARG A 372 -23.53 0.35 3.96
C ARG A 372 -24.86 0.13 4.68
N PRO A 373 -25.19 -1.05 5.24
CA PRO A 373 -26.43 -1.22 5.98
C PRO A 373 -26.52 -0.37 7.26
N ARG A 374 -25.39 -0.14 7.94
CA ARG A 374 -25.33 0.64 9.19
C ARG A 374 -25.56 2.14 8.95
N LEU A 375 -25.05 2.67 7.83
CA LEU A 375 -25.25 4.07 7.45
C LEU A 375 -26.68 4.37 7.01
N ARG A 376 -27.39 3.41 6.35
CA ARG A 376 -28.80 3.55 5.97
C ARG A 376 -29.76 3.45 7.15
N ALA A 377 -29.36 2.82 8.25
CA ALA A 377 -30.19 2.74 9.46
C ALA A 377 -30.09 3.99 10.35
N LEU A 378 -29.16 4.91 10.07
CA LEU A 378 -28.93 6.15 10.80
C LEU A 378 -29.37 7.41 10.03
N SER A 379 -29.79 7.27 8.77
CA SER A 379 -30.36 8.32 7.91
C SER A 379 -31.87 8.20 7.80
#